data_93a9033e7094176a1ab4dac5ce967742
#
_entry.id   93a9033e7094176a1ab4dac5ce967742
#
_cell.length_a   1.000
_cell.length_b   1.000
_cell.length_c   1.000
_cell.angle_alpha   90.00
_cell.angle_beta   90.00
_cell.angle_gamma   90.00
#
_symmetry.space_group_name_H-M   'P 1'
#
loop_
_entity.id
_entity.type
_entity.pdbx_description
1 polymer ?
#
loop_
_entity_poly.entity_id
_entity_poly.type
_entity_poly.pdbx_seq_one_letter_code
_entity_poly.pdbx_strand_id
1 'polypeptide(L)'
;PEAIRSFDDPAWNNPGRYYWEQPLFGYYKTTDPWVLRKHAEMLADAGVDAVFFDCTNGSLTWEDSYEALMKTWDQAQKDGVNVPKIAFMLPFGPAPHSLVSLRQLYKDVYKPGRYENLWFVWKGKPCIMAYPDNLTDSPEDRAIRDFFTFRPGQPDIVDGPGRPDQWGWLE
;
A
#
# COMPACT_ATOMS: atom_id res chain seq x y z
N PRO A 1 9.19 -13.21 -17.48
CA PRO A 1 9.26 -14.35 -16.55
C PRO A 1 10.42 -15.28 -16.82
N GLU A 2 10.69 -15.69 -18.08
CA GLU A 2 11.82 -16.56 -18.38
C GLU A 2 13.15 -15.83 -18.37
N ALA A 3 13.18 -14.55 -18.78
CA ALA A 3 14.34 -13.69 -18.72
C ALA A 3 14.94 -13.56 -17.30
N ILE A 4 14.15 -13.74 -16.25
CA ILE A 4 14.62 -13.75 -14.86
C ILE A 4 15.66 -14.86 -14.60
N ARG A 5 15.67 -15.92 -15.42
CA ARG A 5 16.56 -17.07 -15.25
C ARG A 5 17.91 -16.92 -15.95
N SER A 6 18.07 -15.93 -16.80
CA SER A 6 19.30 -15.70 -17.54
C SER A 6 19.53 -14.22 -17.78
N PHE A 7 20.71 -13.73 -17.37
CA PHE A 7 21.11 -12.34 -17.63
C PHE A 7 21.43 -12.07 -19.10
N ASP A 8 21.69 -13.12 -19.88
CA ASP A 8 21.97 -13.01 -21.32
C ASP A 8 20.71 -13.01 -22.18
N ASP A 9 19.52 -13.06 -21.56
CA ASP A 9 18.25 -13.05 -22.30
C ASP A 9 18.09 -11.71 -23.05
N PRO A 10 17.84 -11.75 -24.38
CA PRO A 10 17.66 -10.53 -25.18
C PRO A 10 16.57 -9.59 -24.67
N ALA A 11 15.61 -10.06 -23.85
CA ALA A 11 14.58 -9.22 -23.26
C ALA A 11 15.16 -8.13 -22.33
N TRP A 12 16.37 -8.32 -21.78
CA TRP A 12 17.04 -7.31 -20.95
C TRP A 12 17.56 -6.11 -21.77
N ASN A 13 17.80 -6.31 -23.06
CA ASN A 13 18.28 -5.25 -23.94
C ASN A 13 17.18 -4.30 -24.41
N ASN A 14 15.94 -4.51 -24.00
CA ASN A 14 14.84 -3.63 -24.36
C ASN A 14 14.91 -2.34 -23.51
N PRO A 15 15.08 -1.13 -24.13
CA PRO A 15 15.23 0.12 -23.41
C PRO A 15 13.99 0.54 -22.61
N GLY A 16 12.86 -0.12 -22.78
CA GLY A 16 11.66 0.09 -21.98
C GLY A 16 11.54 -0.84 -20.75
N ARG A 17 12.56 -1.62 -20.43
CA ARG A 17 12.57 -2.46 -19.24
C ARG A 17 13.15 -1.71 -18.06
N TYR A 18 12.50 -1.84 -16.93
CA TYR A 18 12.79 -1.07 -15.71
C TYR A 18 13.46 -1.97 -14.68
N TYR A 19 14.77 -2.03 -14.70
CA TYR A 19 15.59 -2.54 -13.62
C TYR A 19 16.81 -1.64 -13.49
N TRP A 20 17.21 -1.38 -12.26
CA TRP A 20 18.36 -0.51 -11.98
C TRP A 20 19.57 -1.35 -11.60
N GLU A 21 19.35 -2.27 -10.68
CA GLU A 21 20.37 -3.16 -10.16
C GLU A 21 19.76 -4.51 -9.79
N GLN A 22 20.58 -5.52 -9.59
CA GLN A 22 20.13 -6.82 -9.13
C GLN A 22 19.75 -6.73 -7.64
N PRO A 23 18.50 -7.03 -7.27
CA PRO A 23 18.10 -7.09 -5.87
C PRO A 23 18.85 -8.16 -5.08
N LEU A 24 18.89 -8.04 -3.75
CA LEU A 24 19.53 -9.02 -2.87
C LEU A 24 19.08 -10.47 -3.11
N PHE A 25 17.81 -10.66 -3.43
CA PHE A 25 17.21 -11.97 -3.71
C PHE A 25 17.16 -12.32 -5.21
N GLY A 26 17.95 -11.65 -6.04
CA GLY A 26 17.84 -11.77 -7.49
C GLY A 26 16.60 -11.06 -8.04
N TYR A 27 16.32 -11.23 -9.32
CA TYR A 27 15.10 -10.70 -9.92
C TYR A 27 13.90 -11.57 -9.59
N TYR A 28 12.84 -10.96 -9.06
CA TYR A 28 11.64 -11.65 -8.62
C TYR A 28 10.38 -10.92 -9.07
N LYS A 29 9.25 -11.59 -8.99
CA LYS A 29 7.93 -10.94 -9.14
C LYS A 29 7.51 -10.32 -7.83
N THR A 30 6.82 -9.17 -7.89
CA THR A 30 6.24 -8.51 -6.71
C THR A 30 5.27 -9.39 -5.92
N THR A 31 4.79 -10.48 -6.54
CA THR A 31 3.86 -11.44 -5.93
C THR A 31 4.56 -12.73 -5.45
N ASP A 32 5.90 -12.79 -5.45
CA ASP A 32 6.63 -13.97 -4.98
C ASP A 32 6.50 -14.13 -3.46
N PRO A 33 5.85 -15.21 -2.98
CA PRO A 33 5.54 -15.35 -1.55
C PRO A 33 6.78 -15.56 -0.68
N TRP A 34 7.84 -16.16 -1.22
CA TRP A 34 9.07 -16.32 -0.45
C TRP A 34 9.73 -14.95 -0.20
N VAL A 35 9.82 -14.12 -1.24
CA VAL A 35 10.39 -12.77 -1.14
C VAL A 35 9.54 -11.89 -0.23
N LEU A 36 8.22 -11.92 -0.40
CA LEU A 36 7.29 -11.15 0.45
C LEU A 36 7.42 -11.52 1.93
N ARG A 37 7.60 -12.82 2.24
CA ARG A 37 7.83 -13.27 3.60
C ARG A 37 9.19 -12.78 4.14
N LYS A 38 10.24 -12.83 3.32
CA LYS A 38 11.57 -12.29 3.69
C LYS A 38 11.53 -10.79 3.93
N HIS A 39 10.80 -10.04 3.12
CA HIS A 39 10.60 -8.62 3.34
C HIS A 39 9.87 -8.35 4.67
N ALA A 40 8.87 -9.16 5.05
CA ALA A 40 8.20 -9.03 6.34
C ALA A 40 9.19 -9.16 7.51
N GLU A 41 9.97 -10.25 7.51
CA GLU A 41 10.99 -10.51 8.53
C GLU A 41 11.99 -9.36 8.63
N MET A 42 12.59 -8.97 7.49
CA MET A 42 13.62 -7.93 7.44
C MET A 42 13.10 -6.55 7.88
N LEU A 43 11.91 -6.18 7.47
CA LEU A 43 11.30 -4.91 7.85
C LEU A 43 10.96 -4.89 9.35
N ALA A 44 10.39 -5.96 9.88
CA ALA A 44 10.09 -6.07 11.30
C ALA A 44 11.36 -6.04 12.15
N ASP A 45 12.42 -6.76 11.74
CA ASP A 45 13.72 -6.76 12.41
C ASP A 45 14.42 -5.40 12.37
N ALA A 46 14.17 -4.62 11.31
CA ALA A 46 14.64 -3.24 11.19
C ALA A 46 13.81 -2.23 12.02
N GLY A 47 12.76 -2.68 12.72
CA GLY A 47 11.90 -1.83 13.53
C GLY A 47 10.84 -1.05 12.75
N VAL A 48 10.48 -1.51 11.56
CA VAL A 48 9.39 -0.91 10.77
C VAL A 48 8.05 -1.37 11.32
N ASP A 49 7.25 -0.46 11.87
CA ASP A 49 5.93 -0.76 12.44
C ASP A 49 4.84 -0.88 11.39
N ALA A 50 4.93 -0.09 10.32
CA ALA A 50 3.91 -0.07 9.26
C ALA A 50 4.50 0.24 7.89
N VAL A 51 3.85 -0.27 6.85
CA VAL A 51 4.12 0.06 5.45
C VAL A 51 2.87 0.68 4.81
N PHE A 52 3.08 1.66 3.95
CA PHE A 52 2.02 2.31 3.21
C PHE A 52 2.17 1.98 1.72
N PHE A 53 1.15 1.35 1.14
CA PHE A 53 1.15 1.07 -0.29
C PHE A 53 0.93 2.36 -1.07
N ASP A 54 1.88 2.69 -1.93
CA ASP A 54 1.76 3.83 -2.84
C ASP A 54 0.77 3.52 -3.97
N CYS A 55 -0.41 4.09 -3.85
CA CYS A 55 -1.48 4.07 -4.84
C CYS A 55 -1.77 5.47 -5.38
N THR A 56 -0.75 6.35 -5.43
CA THR A 56 -0.91 7.75 -5.83
C THR A 56 -1.04 7.95 -7.35
N ASN A 57 -0.78 6.92 -8.14
CA ASN A 57 -0.78 6.98 -9.60
C ASN A 57 -2.17 6.66 -10.21
N GLY A 58 -3.06 7.62 -10.19
CA GLY A 58 -4.41 7.48 -10.76
C GLY A 58 -5.34 6.65 -9.87
N SER A 59 -6.08 5.72 -10.47
CA SER A 59 -7.01 4.82 -9.77
C SER A 59 -6.46 3.40 -9.57
N LEU A 60 -5.17 3.19 -9.82
CA LEU A 60 -4.52 1.88 -9.68
C LEU A 60 -4.21 1.62 -8.22
N THR A 61 -4.71 0.51 -7.69
CA THR A 61 -4.44 0.05 -6.32
C THR A 61 -3.45 -1.11 -6.27
N TRP A 62 -3.01 -1.63 -7.42
CA TRP A 62 -2.10 -2.76 -7.54
C TRP A 62 -2.62 -4.02 -6.82
N GLU A 63 -3.89 -4.37 -7.09
CA GLU A 63 -4.63 -5.42 -6.39
C GLU A 63 -3.86 -6.74 -6.29
N ASP A 64 -3.34 -7.26 -7.39
CA ASP A 64 -2.56 -8.52 -7.39
C ASP A 64 -1.39 -8.47 -6.41
N SER A 65 -0.74 -7.31 -6.28
CA SER A 65 0.44 -7.13 -5.42
C SER A 65 0.06 -7.05 -3.95
N TYR A 66 -0.93 -6.23 -3.58
CA TYR A 66 -1.33 -6.14 -2.17
C TYR A 66 -2.01 -7.42 -1.68
N GLU A 67 -2.79 -8.10 -2.54
CA GLU A 67 -3.41 -9.38 -2.19
C GLU A 67 -2.36 -10.46 -1.90
N ALA A 68 -1.36 -10.59 -2.77
CA ALA A 68 -0.26 -11.54 -2.57
C ALA A 68 0.50 -11.25 -1.27
N LEU A 69 0.76 -9.96 -0.99
CA LEU A 69 1.45 -9.54 0.22
C LEU A 69 0.61 -9.82 1.47
N MET A 70 -0.65 -9.38 1.51
CA MET A 70 -1.53 -9.58 2.66
C MET A 70 -1.70 -11.06 2.99
N LYS A 71 -1.93 -11.89 1.96
CA LYS A 71 -2.03 -13.35 2.13
C LYS A 71 -0.75 -13.95 2.71
N THR A 72 0.39 -13.51 2.20
CA THR A 72 1.70 -14.03 2.65
C THR A 72 2.02 -13.58 4.07
N TRP A 73 1.76 -12.31 4.39
CA TRP A 73 2.04 -11.76 5.72
C TRP A 73 1.08 -12.27 6.79
N ASP A 74 -0.19 -12.48 6.44
CA ASP A 74 -1.15 -13.14 7.33
C ASP A 74 -0.69 -14.56 7.70
N GLN A 75 -0.21 -15.32 6.71
CA GLN A 75 0.35 -16.65 6.98
C GLN A 75 1.64 -16.56 7.80
N ALA A 76 2.53 -15.62 7.46
CA ALA A 76 3.78 -15.41 8.22
C ALA A 76 3.49 -15.10 9.70
N GLN A 77 2.50 -14.25 9.98
CA GLN A 77 2.08 -13.93 11.35
C GLN A 77 1.53 -15.16 12.09
N LYS A 78 0.73 -16.00 11.42
CA LYS A 78 0.25 -17.27 11.97
C LYS A 78 1.37 -18.25 12.27
N ASP A 79 2.45 -18.19 11.52
CA ASP A 79 3.67 -18.99 11.73
C ASP A 79 4.59 -18.39 12.83
N GLY A 80 4.19 -17.29 13.46
CA GLY A 80 4.95 -16.65 14.53
C GLY A 80 5.99 -15.64 14.06
N VAL A 81 5.97 -15.24 12.78
CA VAL A 81 6.85 -14.19 12.24
C VAL A 81 6.24 -12.83 12.51
N ASN A 82 7.03 -11.90 13.03
CA ASN A 82 6.62 -10.51 13.13
C ASN A 82 6.51 -9.89 11.74
N VAL A 83 5.43 -9.15 11.52
CA VAL A 83 5.18 -8.46 10.26
C VAL A 83 4.74 -7.02 10.52
N PRO A 84 5.13 -6.05 9.69
CA PRO A 84 4.61 -4.69 9.79
C PRO A 84 3.11 -4.63 9.55
N LYS A 85 2.45 -3.61 10.07
CA LYS A 85 1.07 -3.29 9.71
C LYS A 85 1.03 -2.66 8.32
N ILE A 86 -0.15 -2.63 7.71
CA ILE A 86 -0.34 -2.06 6.37
C ILE A 86 -1.39 -0.97 6.36
N ALA A 87 -1.18 0.01 5.50
CA ALA A 87 -2.14 1.02 5.12
C ALA A 87 -1.99 1.36 3.63
N PHE A 88 -2.89 2.16 3.10
CA PHE A 88 -2.82 2.63 1.72
C PHE A 88 -2.65 4.15 1.68
N MET A 89 -1.85 4.60 0.74
CA MET A 89 -1.65 6.01 0.42
C MET A 89 -2.23 6.28 -0.96
N LEU A 90 -3.30 7.08 -0.99
CA LEU A 90 -4.02 7.46 -2.20
C LEU A 90 -3.54 8.81 -2.72
N PRO A 91 -3.93 9.20 -3.95
CA PRO A 91 -3.48 10.45 -4.55
C PRO A 91 -3.69 11.66 -3.66
N PHE A 92 -2.71 12.57 -3.66
CA PHE A 92 -2.71 13.79 -2.89
C PHE A 92 -3.66 14.82 -3.51
N GLY A 93 -4.73 15.08 -2.82
CA GLY A 93 -5.77 16.01 -3.22
C GLY A 93 -7.10 15.34 -3.55
N PRO A 94 -8.14 16.16 -3.56
CA PRO A 94 -9.50 15.73 -3.87
C PRO A 94 -9.67 15.51 -5.38
N ALA A 95 -9.20 14.38 -5.89
CA ALA A 95 -9.32 13.99 -7.29
C ALA A 95 -10.37 12.88 -7.47
N PRO A 96 -11.16 12.89 -8.56
CA PRO A 96 -12.16 11.86 -8.81
C PRO A 96 -11.62 10.44 -8.77
N HIS A 97 -10.42 10.19 -9.29
CA HIS A 97 -9.79 8.87 -9.30
C HIS A 97 -9.38 8.39 -7.89
N SER A 98 -9.04 9.29 -6.96
CA SER A 98 -8.75 8.89 -5.58
C SER A 98 -10.00 8.39 -4.86
N LEU A 99 -11.17 8.92 -5.18
CA LEU A 99 -12.44 8.44 -4.67
C LEU A 99 -12.78 7.03 -5.19
N VAL A 100 -12.46 6.75 -6.45
CA VAL A 100 -12.63 5.41 -7.04
C VAL A 100 -11.80 4.39 -6.26
N SER A 101 -10.51 4.68 -6.05
CA SER A 101 -9.59 3.81 -5.29
C SER A 101 -10.04 3.62 -3.84
N LEU A 102 -10.49 4.70 -3.19
CA LEU A 102 -10.96 4.64 -1.80
C LEU A 102 -12.18 3.73 -1.64
N ARG A 103 -13.17 3.88 -2.51
CA ARG A 103 -14.38 3.03 -2.52
C ARG A 103 -14.06 1.59 -2.83
N GLN A 104 -13.15 1.35 -3.78
CA GLN A 104 -12.70 0.01 -4.13
C GLN A 104 -12.04 -0.67 -2.94
N LEU A 105 -11.04 -0.05 -2.32
CA LEU A 105 -10.35 -0.60 -1.15
C LEU A 105 -11.29 -0.86 0.01
N TYR A 106 -12.20 0.07 0.29
CA TYR A 106 -13.22 -0.14 1.31
C TYR A 106 -14.09 -1.37 1.02
N LYS A 107 -14.61 -1.48 -0.19
CA LYS A 107 -15.49 -2.57 -0.62
C LYS A 107 -14.77 -3.93 -0.60
N ASP A 108 -13.54 -3.97 -1.10
CA ASP A 108 -12.87 -5.24 -1.44
C ASP A 108 -11.97 -5.75 -0.29
N VAL A 109 -11.47 -4.87 0.57
CA VAL A 109 -10.56 -5.22 1.67
C VAL A 109 -11.19 -4.97 3.03
N TYR A 110 -11.61 -3.73 3.30
CA TYR A 110 -11.94 -3.30 4.65
C TYR A 110 -13.35 -3.71 5.09
N LYS A 111 -14.36 -3.48 4.29
CA LYS A 111 -15.75 -3.84 4.61
C LYS A 111 -15.93 -5.36 4.86
N PRO A 112 -15.29 -6.25 4.09
CA PRO A 112 -15.33 -7.69 4.38
C PRO A 112 -14.44 -8.12 5.55
N GLY A 113 -13.61 -7.26 6.13
CA GLY A 113 -12.70 -7.60 7.21
C GLY A 113 -11.50 -8.45 6.77
N ARG A 114 -11.06 -8.32 5.53
CA ARG A 114 -9.97 -9.16 5.00
C ARG A 114 -8.64 -8.76 5.62
N TYR A 115 -7.94 -9.74 6.23
CA TYR A 115 -6.64 -9.54 6.86
C TYR A 115 -6.63 -8.41 7.89
N GLU A 116 -7.69 -8.30 8.70
CA GLU A 116 -7.87 -7.24 9.69
C GLU A 116 -6.71 -7.17 10.70
N ASN A 117 -6.10 -8.30 11.00
CA ASN A 117 -4.92 -8.41 11.85
C ASN A 117 -3.68 -7.68 11.30
N LEU A 118 -3.65 -7.36 10.00
CA LEU A 118 -2.56 -6.62 9.36
C LEU A 118 -2.81 -5.11 9.28
N TRP A 119 -4.03 -4.62 9.51
CA TRP A 119 -4.32 -3.21 9.32
C TRP A 119 -3.57 -2.31 10.30
N PHE A 120 -3.01 -1.24 9.79
CA PHE A 120 -2.49 -0.16 10.62
C PHE A 120 -3.65 0.65 11.21
N VAL A 121 -3.73 0.65 12.53
CA VAL A 121 -4.80 1.33 13.26
C VAL A 121 -4.24 2.60 13.89
N TRP A 122 -4.89 3.74 13.64
CA TRP A 122 -4.56 5.03 14.22
C TRP A 122 -5.78 5.67 14.85
N LYS A 123 -5.66 6.06 16.13
CA LYS A 123 -6.79 6.62 16.91
C LYS A 123 -8.03 5.70 16.93
N GLY A 124 -7.81 4.40 17.04
CA GLY A 124 -8.86 3.40 17.19
C GLY A 124 -9.58 2.95 15.91
N LYS A 125 -9.17 3.44 14.74
CA LYS A 125 -9.73 3.06 13.44
C LYS A 125 -8.63 2.72 12.44
N PRO A 126 -8.91 1.91 11.41
CA PRO A 126 -7.95 1.71 10.32
C PRO A 126 -7.53 3.05 9.71
N CYS A 127 -6.23 3.21 9.48
CA CYS A 127 -5.68 4.43 8.91
C CYS A 127 -5.61 4.34 7.39
N ILE A 128 -5.94 5.43 6.72
CA ILE A 128 -5.77 5.59 5.28
C ILE A 128 -5.27 6.99 4.96
N MET A 129 -4.24 7.10 4.12
CA MET A 129 -3.80 8.39 3.60
C MET A 129 -4.66 8.74 2.38
N ALA A 130 -5.73 9.46 2.62
CA ALA A 130 -6.71 9.86 1.62
C ALA A 130 -7.41 11.14 2.04
N TYR A 131 -8.04 11.81 1.06
CA TYR A 131 -8.84 13.00 1.28
C TYR A 131 -10.32 12.63 1.45
N PRO A 132 -10.93 12.88 2.64
CA PRO A 132 -12.35 12.63 2.85
C PRO A 132 -13.26 13.66 2.17
N ASP A 133 -12.69 14.77 1.69
CA ASP A 133 -13.45 15.93 1.18
C ASP A 133 -14.29 15.62 -0.08
N ASN A 134 -13.91 14.58 -0.82
CA ASN A 134 -14.67 14.12 -2.00
C ASN A 134 -15.81 13.15 -1.68
N LEU A 135 -15.89 12.66 -0.45
CA LEU A 135 -16.97 11.77 -0.05
C LEU A 135 -18.31 12.54 0.01
N THR A 136 -19.32 11.95 -0.60
CA THR A 136 -20.69 12.48 -0.63
C THR A 136 -21.46 12.14 0.65
N ASP A 137 -22.72 12.56 0.73
CA ASP A 137 -23.63 12.16 1.82
C ASP A 137 -24.40 10.86 1.51
N SER A 138 -23.97 10.10 0.51
CA SER A 138 -24.52 8.77 0.27
C SER A 138 -24.27 7.85 1.48
N PRO A 139 -25.16 6.85 1.73
CA PRO A 139 -24.94 5.91 2.83
C PRO A 139 -23.60 5.20 2.79
N GLU A 140 -23.10 4.88 1.59
CA GLU A 140 -21.82 4.23 1.40
C GLU A 140 -20.65 5.15 1.78
N ASP A 141 -20.65 6.40 1.30
CA ASP A 141 -19.57 7.35 1.59
C ASP A 141 -19.56 7.77 3.07
N ARG A 142 -20.72 7.86 3.70
CA ARG A 142 -20.80 8.07 5.17
C ARG A 142 -20.17 6.89 5.91
N ALA A 143 -20.46 5.65 5.51
CA ALA A 143 -19.85 4.47 6.11
C ALA A 143 -18.32 4.47 5.96
N ILE A 144 -17.79 4.88 4.80
CA ILE A 144 -16.36 5.03 4.57
C ILE A 144 -15.76 6.11 5.50
N ARG A 145 -16.43 7.27 5.59
CA ARG A 145 -15.99 8.39 6.45
C ARG A 145 -15.93 7.98 7.91
N ASP A 146 -16.89 7.20 8.37
CA ASP A 146 -16.98 6.75 9.76
C ASP A 146 -16.00 5.60 10.08
N PHE A 147 -15.60 4.83 9.08
CA PHE A 147 -14.75 3.65 9.24
C PHE A 147 -13.28 3.98 9.45
N PHE A 148 -12.75 4.94 8.69
CA PHE A 148 -11.32 5.25 8.69
C PHE A 148 -10.92 6.40 9.62
N THR A 149 -9.67 6.38 10.06
CA THR A 149 -8.92 7.58 10.41
C THR A 149 -8.20 8.05 9.16
N PHE A 150 -8.61 9.22 8.66
CA PHE A 150 -8.00 9.83 7.48
C PHE A 150 -6.73 10.60 7.85
N ARG A 151 -5.73 10.47 7.01
CA ARG A 151 -4.49 11.27 7.01
C ARG A 151 -4.20 11.67 5.58
N PRO A 152 -4.73 12.81 5.11
CA PRO A 152 -4.44 13.30 3.77
C PRO A 152 -2.94 13.50 3.61
N GLY A 153 -2.40 13.08 2.46
CA GLY A 153 -1.01 13.36 2.12
C GLY A 153 -0.80 14.84 1.83
N GLN A 154 0.39 15.34 2.14
CA GLN A 154 0.78 16.71 1.86
C GLN A 154 1.18 16.81 0.38
N PRO A 155 0.49 17.65 -0.43
CA PRO A 155 0.79 17.76 -1.86
C PRO A 155 2.02 18.62 -2.17
N ASP A 156 2.40 19.50 -1.25
CA ASP A 156 3.50 20.44 -1.42
C ASP A 156 4.52 20.29 -0.30
N ILE A 157 5.72 19.87 -0.67
CA ILE A 157 6.82 19.64 0.26
C ILE A 157 7.52 20.94 0.69
N VAL A 158 7.29 22.06 -0.01
CA VAL A 158 7.91 23.35 0.30
C VAL A 158 7.11 24.10 1.34
N ASP A 159 5.77 24.13 1.17
CA ASP A 159 4.87 24.88 2.03
C ASP A 159 4.47 24.12 3.31
N GLY A 160 4.79 22.83 3.36
CA GLY A 160 4.42 21.98 4.50
C GLY A 160 2.92 21.64 4.54
N PRO A 161 2.46 21.02 5.64
CA PRO A 161 1.07 20.61 5.77
C PRO A 161 0.15 21.82 5.90
N GLY A 162 -0.83 21.91 5.00
CA GLY A 162 -1.86 22.95 5.03
C GLY A 162 -2.99 22.69 6.05
N ARG A 163 -3.03 21.51 6.67
CA ARG A 163 -4.06 21.07 7.62
C ARG A 163 -3.42 20.28 8.77
N PRO A 164 -3.96 20.35 10.00
CA PRO A 164 -3.40 19.63 11.16
C PRO A 164 -3.47 18.10 11.06
N ASP A 165 -4.29 17.57 10.17
CA ASP A 165 -4.48 16.13 9.94
C ASP A 165 -3.66 15.59 8.77
N GLN A 166 -2.98 16.45 8.03
CA GLN A 166 -2.09 16.04 6.94
C GLN A 166 -0.78 15.48 7.48
N TRP A 167 -0.31 14.46 6.79
CA TRP A 167 1.01 13.90 7.02
C TRP A 167 1.94 14.23 5.86
N GLY A 168 3.15 14.69 6.19
CA GLY A 168 4.23 14.73 5.23
C GLY A 168 4.56 13.31 4.77
N TRP A 169 4.89 13.19 3.50
CA TRP A 169 5.22 11.87 2.97
C TRP A 169 6.72 11.73 2.64
N LEU A 170 7.45 12.83 2.74
CA LEU A 170 8.90 12.90 2.57
C LEU A 170 9.63 13.45 3.81
N GLU A 171 8.97 13.52 4.95
CA GLU A 171 9.58 13.95 6.21
C GLU A 171 10.16 12.77 6.99
#